data_da97115827f18e63a29f0e38ff7741fd
#
_entry.id   da97115827f18e63a29f0e38ff7741fd
#
_cell.length_a   1.000
_cell.length_b   1.000
_cell.length_c   1.000
_cell.angle_alpha   90.00
_cell.angle_beta   90.00
_cell.angle_gamma   90.00
#
_symmetry.space_group_name_H-M   'P 1'
#
loop_
_entity.id
_entity.type
_entity.pdbx_description
1 polymer ?
#
loop_
_entity_poly.entity_id
_entity_poly.type
_entity_poly.pdbx_seq_one_letter_code
_entity_poly.pdbx_strand_id
1 'polypeptide(L)'
;MIGIWQAYSNIYLYVMGAAMLAAFGLPLLLVPLSWARLFRWVVPQPENLVTFLGRSLGILISLLAVFAFRVTGIPAAKPFFFDLMLWLLGAMFALHTYGAIRKTQPVTETAEILLWVLLFFVTLGFYPM
;
A
#
# COMPACT_ATOMS: atom_id res chain seq x y z
N MET A 1 4.41 -20.35 -9.60
CA MET A 1 4.99 -19.00 -9.54
C MET A 1 5.14 -18.46 -8.11
N ILE A 2 4.60 -19.15 -7.10
CA ILE A 2 4.75 -18.77 -5.69
C ILE A 2 6.19 -19.07 -5.25
N GLY A 3 6.82 -18.12 -4.55
CA GLY A 3 8.13 -18.31 -3.91
C GLY A 3 9.35 -18.42 -4.84
N ILE A 4 9.21 -18.13 -6.14
CA ILE A 4 10.34 -18.26 -7.09
C ILE A 4 11.54 -17.36 -6.74
N TRP A 5 11.32 -16.30 -5.96
CA TRP A 5 12.32 -15.36 -5.47
C TRP A 5 12.39 -15.31 -3.95
N GLN A 6 11.94 -16.36 -3.24
CA GLN A 6 11.88 -16.40 -1.77
C GLN A 6 13.22 -16.10 -1.08
N ALA A 7 14.35 -16.45 -1.70
CA ALA A 7 15.67 -16.12 -1.18
C ALA A 7 15.90 -14.61 -1.00
N TYR A 8 15.20 -13.78 -1.73
CA TYR A 8 15.28 -12.32 -1.70
C TYR A 8 14.12 -11.66 -0.94
N SER A 9 13.31 -12.45 -0.20
CA SER A 9 12.14 -11.93 0.53
C SER A 9 12.47 -10.78 1.49
N ASN A 10 13.64 -10.79 2.14
CA ASN A 10 14.07 -9.69 3.01
C ASN A 10 14.33 -8.40 2.22
N ILE A 11 15.00 -8.49 1.08
CA ILE A 11 15.27 -7.33 0.20
C ILE A 11 13.94 -6.75 -0.27
N TYR A 12 13.01 -7.62 -0.70
CA TYR A 12 11.67 -7.20 -1.09
C TYR A 12 10.96 -6.44 0.04
N LEU A 13 10.98 -6.95 1.27
CA LEU A 13 10.34 -6.30 2.42
C LEU A 13 10.96 -4.93 2.75
N TYR A 14 12.29 -4.78 2.65
CA TYR A 14 12.94 -3.48 2.81
C TYR A 14 12.54 -2.49 1.72
N VAL A 15 12.55 -2.91 0.46
CA VAL A 15 12.17 -2.05 -0.67
C VAL A 15 10.70 -1.65 -0.58
N MET A 16 9.81 -2.63 -0.30
CA MET A 16 8.38 -2.38 -0.17
C MET A 16 8.07 -1.46 1.01
N GLY A 17 8.66 -1.71 2.18
CA GLY A 17 8.49 -0.87 3.35
C GLY A 17 8.97 0.58 3.10
N ALA A 18 10.13 0.75 2.47
CA ALA A 18 10.63 2.08 2.11
C ALA A 18 9.72 2.80 1.12
N ALA A 19 9.23 2.08 0.10
CA ALA A 19 8.28 2.63 -0.89
C ALA A 19 6.94 3.02 -0.24
N MET A 20 6.40 2.18 0.65
CA MET A 20 5.18 2.49 1.41
C MET A 20 5.33 3.75 2.27
N LEU A 21 6.46 3.91 2.96
CA LEU A 21 6.73 5.11 3.76
C LEU A 21 6.83 6.35 2.88
N ALA A 22 7.62 6.29 1.80
CA ALA A 22 7.91 7.45 0.96
C ALA A 22 6.71 7.89 0.11
N ALA A 23 5.94 6.95 -0.45
CA ALA A 23 4.86 7.26 -1.37
C ALA A 23 3.52 7.55 -0.67
N PHE A 24 3.28 6.93 0.49
CA PHE A 24 1.97 6.99 1.17
C PHE A 24 2.10 7.36 2.64
N GLY A 25 2.84 6.62 3.45
CA GLY A 25 2.85 6.77 4.90
C GLY A 25 3.19 8.17 5.36
N LEU A 26 4.37 8.65 5.05
CA LEU A 26 4.83 9.99 5.45
C LEU A 26 4.07 11.13 4.74
N PRO A 27 3.82 11.09 3.43
CA PRO A 27 3.05 12.15 2.78
C PRO A 27 1.63 12.29 3.33
N LEU A 28 0.91 11.18 3.54
CA LEU A 28 -0.44 11.22 4.11
C LEU A 28 -0.44 11.69 5.57
N LEU A 29 0.58 11.32 6.35
CA LEU A 29 0.70 11.77 7.73
C LEU A 29 0.99 13.27 7.83
N LEU A 30 1.92 13.77 7.04
CA LEU A 30 2.44 15.13 7.15
C LEU A 30 1.63 16.14 6.32
N VAL A 31 1.31 15.80 5.08
CA VAL A 31 0.68 16.70 4.09
C VAL A 31 -0.47 16.04 3.33
N PRO A 32 -1.51 15.50 4.02
CA PRO A 32 -2.55 14.68 3.40
C PRO A 32 -3.30 15.37 2.26
N LEU A 33 -3.60 16.67 2.41
CA LEU A 33 -4.33 17.41 1.40
C LEU A 33 -3.50 17.68 0.13
N SER A 34 -2.21 17.95 0.30
CA SER A 34 -1.29 18.12 -0.84
C SER A 34 -1.11 16.79 -1.57
N TRP A 35 -1.02 15.69 -0.83
CA TRP A 35 -0.98 14.34 -1.40
C TRP A 35 -2.25 14.04 -2.21
N ALA A 36 -3.43 14.29 -1.64
CA ALA A 36 -4.71 14.07 -2.31
C ALA A 36 -4.81 14.88 -3.62
N ARG A 37 -4.42 16.17 -3.59
CA ARG A 37 -4.42 17.04 -4.78
C ARG A 37 -3.42 16.59 -5.85
N LEU A 38 -2.26 16.05 -5.45
CA LEU A 38 -1.29 15.46 -6.38
C LEU A 38 -1.90 14.31 -7.17
N PHE A 39 -2.71 13.46 -6.51
CA PHE A 39 -3.46 12.36 -7.11
C PHE A 39 -4.80 12.80 -7.73
N ARG A 40 -5.00 14.11 -7.92
CA ARG A 40 -6.16 14.70 -8.59
C ARG A 40 -7.50 14.51 -7.88
N TRP A 41 -7.48 14.26 -6.56
CA TRP A 41 -8.70 14.25 -5.78
C TRP A 41 -9.24 15.66 -5.58
N VAL A 42 -10.57 15.81 -5.70
CA VAL A 42 -11.27 17.00 -5.28
C VAL A 42 -11.46 16.93 -3.76
N VAL A 43 -10.80 17.85 -3.05
CA VAL A 43 -10.88 17.88 -1.58
C VAL A 43 -12.14 18.64 -1.17
N PRO A 44 -13.10 17.99 -0.49
CA PRO A 44 -14.32 18.65 -0.05
C PRO A 44 -14.06 19.61 1.11
N GLN A 45 -14.93 20.59 1.23
CA GLN A 45 -14.93 21.54 2.35
C GLN A 45 -16.06 21.20 3.34
N PRO A 46 -15.84 21.29 4.66
CA PRO A 46 -14.59 21.62 5.35
C PRO A 46 -13.55 20.47 5.32
N GLU A 47 -12.27 20.82 5.33
CA GLU A 47 -11.14 19.88 5.14
C GLU A 47 -10.80 19.03 6.38
N ASN A 48 -11.42 19.32 7.54
CA ASN A 48 -11.04 18.71 8.83
C ASN A 48 -11.10 17.19 8.84
N LEU A 49 -12.21 16.63 8.36
CA LEU A 49 -12.40 15.17 8.30
C LEU A 49 -11.41 14.52 7.34
N VAL A 50 -11.22 15.11 6.16
CA VAL A 50 -10.28 14.59 5.15
C VAL A 50 -8.86 14.61 5.68
N THR A 51 -8.45 15.70 6.35
CA THR A 51 -7.14 15.81 7.00
C THR A 51 -6.95 14.75 8.07
N PHE A 52 -7.94 14.55 8.94
CA PHE A 52 -7.89 13.53 10.00
C PHE A 52 -7.79 12.13 9.42
N LEU A 53 -8.65 11.77 8.46
CA LEU A 53 -8.63 10.45 7.83
C LEU A 53 -7.32 10.20 7.07
N GLY A 54 -6.82 11.20 6.35
CA GLY A 54 -5.55 11.10 5.63
C GLY A 54 -4.38 10.83 6.59
N ARG A 55 -4.30 11.55 7.71
CA ARG A 55 -3.27 11.33 8.74
C ARG A 55 -3.40 9.96 9.41
N SER A 56 -4.64 9.53 9.71
CA SER A 56 -4.89 8.20 10.29
C SER A 56 -4.43 7.09 9.34
N LEU A 57 -4.72 7.22 8.06
CA LEU A 57 -4.25 6.29 7.04
C LEU A 57 -2.72 6.32 6.93
N GLY A 58 -2.12 7.51 6.97
CA GLY A 58 -0.66 7.68 6.96
C GLY A 58 0.02 6.96 8.12
N ILE A 59 -0.55 7.03 9.34
CA ILE A 59 -0.07 6.28 10.51
C ILE A 59 -0.15 4.78 10.25
N LEU A 60 -1.29 4.27 9.79
CA LEU A 60 -1.48 2.83 9.55
C LEU A 60 -0.51 2.29 8.51
N ILE A 61 -0.31 3.00 7.41
CA ILE A 61 0.64 2.60 6.36
C ILE A 61 2.08 2.66 6.89
N SER A 62 2.42 3.68 7.67
CA SER A 62 3.75 3.80 8.28
C SER A 62 4.03 2.65 9.24
N LEU A 63 3.05 2.22 10.03
CA LEU A 63 3.17 1.06 10.90
C LEU A 63 3.38 -0.23 10.11
N LEU A 64 2.62 -0.44 9.02
CA LEU A 64 2.82 -1.60 8.13
C LEU A 64 4.25 -1.61 7.57
N ALA A 65 4.79 -0.46 7.17
CA ALA A 65 6.16 -0.36 6.68
C ALA A 65 7.19 -0.69 7.77
N VAL A 66 7.00 -0.22 8.99
CA VAL A 66 7.85 -0.58 10.15
C VAL A 66 7.80 -2.08 10.40
N PHE A 67 6.61 -2.70 10.33
CA PHE A 67 6.49 -4.15 10.48
C PHE A 67 7.12 -4.92 9.31
N ALA A 68 7.08 -4.40 8.07
CA ALA A 68 7.81 -4.98 6.95
C ALA A 68 9.32 -5.09 7.26
N PHE A 69 9.91 -4.04 7.85
CA PHE A 69 11.30 -4.07 8.28
C PHE A 69 11.53 -5.06 9.44
N ARG A 70 10.66 -5.08 10.44
CA ARG A 70 10.82 -5.94 11.61
C ARG A 70 10.74 -7.43 11.31
N VAL A 71 9.84 -7.85 10.43
CA VAL A 71 9.66 -9.29 10.12
C VAL A 71 10.84 -9.88 9.35
N THR A 72 11.72 -9.09 8.79
CA THR A 72 12.97 -9.59 8.19
C THR A 72 13.84 -10.32 9.20
N GLY A 73 13.81 -9.89 10.47
CA GLY A 73 14.52 -10.53 11.60
C GLY A 73 13.71 -11.62 12.32
N ILE A 74 12.48 -11.90 11.89
CA ILE A 74 11.59 -12.90 12.55
C ILE A 74 11.07 -13.87 11.49
N PRO A 75 11.87 -14.90 11.11
CA PRO A 75 11.51 -15.81 10.01
C PRO A 75 10.12 -16.45 10.16
N ALA A 76 9.72 -16.80 11.37
CA ALA A 76 8.42 -17.42 11.65
C ALA A 76 7.22 -16.47 11.40
N ALA A 77 7.42 -15.18 11.44
CA ALA A 77 6.36 -14.18 11.20
C ALA A 77 6.23 -13.77 9.72
N LYS A 78 7.23 -14.07 8.89
CA LYS A 78 7.22 -13.65 7.49
C LYS A 78 6.02 -14.16 6.70
N PRO A 79 5.66 -15.46 6.71
CA PRO A 79 4.52 -15.94 5.95
C PRO A 79 3.24 -15.18 6.30
N PHE A 80 2.97 -15.01 7.59
CA PHE A 80 1.81 -14.23 8.05
C PHE A 80 1.81 -12.79 7.52
N PHE A 81 2.98 -12.13 7.52
CA PHE A 81 3.07 -10.76 7.00
C PHE A 81 2.86 -10.71 5.48
N PHE A 82 3.38 -11.67 4.74
CA PHE A 82 3.12 -11.80 3.31
C PHE A 82 1.64 -12.05 3.01
N ASP A 83 0.96 -12.91 3.79
CA ASP A 83 -0.49 -13.10 3.69
C ASP A 83 -1.24 -11.79 3.91
N LEU A 84 -0.90 -11.05 4.96
CA LEU A 84 -1.48 -9.73 5.22
C LEU A 84 -1.30 -8.77 4.03
N MET A 85 -0.10 -8.73 3.44
CA MET A 85 0.18 -7.89 2.27
C MET A 85 -0.64 -8.33 1.05
N LEU A 86 -0.76 -9.64 0.79
CA LEU A 86 -1.57 -10.15 -0.32
C LEU A 86 -3.05 -9.81 -0.16
N TRP A 87 -3.60 -9.96 1.05
CA TRP A 87 -4.97 -9.52 1.34
C TRP A 87 -5.16 -8.03 1.13
N LEU A 88 -4.21 -7.20 1.61
CA LEU A 88 -4.24 -5.75 1.40
C LEU A 88 -4.22 -5.39 -0.08
N LEU A 89 -3.28 -5.97 -0.86
CA LEU A 89 -3.15 -5.69 -2.29
C LEU A 89 -4.39 -6.14 -3.07
N GLY A 90 -4.97 -7.30 -2.72
CA GLY A 90 -6.23 -7.78 -3.29
C GLY A 90 -7.41 -6.86 -2.96
N ALA A 91 -7.50 -6.37 -1.72
CA ALA A 91 -8.52 -5.42 -1.31
C ALA A 91 -8.38 -4.07 -2.02
N MET A 92 -7.16 -3.57 -2.18
CA MET A 92 -6.88 -2.33 -2.93
C MET A 92 -7.25 -2.48 -4.40
N PHE A 93 -6.92 -3.61 -5.02
CA PHE A 93 -7.37 -3.92 -6.38
C PHE A 93 -8.90 -3.89 -6.50
N ALA A 94 -9.62 -4.54 -5.58
CA ALA A 94 -11.08 -4.58 -5.58
C ALA A 94 -11.68 -3.18 -5.39
N LEU A 95 -11.15 -2.39 -4.45
CA LEU A 95 -11.59 -1.02 -4.18
C LEU A 95 -11.42 -0.11 -5.39
N HIS A 96 -10.23 -0.13 -6.02
CA HIS A 96 -9.95 0.71 -7.19
C HIS A 96 -10.77 0.27 -8.41
N THR A 97 -10.98 -1.03 -8.60
CA THR A 97 -11.86 -1.55 -9.66
C THR A 97 -13.31 -1.10 -9.44
N TYR A 98 -13.83 -1.20 -8.22
CA TYR A 98 -15.15 -0.72 -7.87
C TYR A 98 -15.28 0.80 -8.12
N GLY A 99 -14.32 1.59 -7.66
CA GLY A 99 -14.31 3.04 -7.87
C GLY A 99 -14.25 3.44 -9.34
N ALA A 100 -13.49 2.69 -10.17
CA ALA A 100 -13.43 2.91 -11.61
C ALA A 100 -14.78 2.63 -12.30
N ILE A 101 -15.43 1.50 -11.94
CA ILE A 101 -16.76 1.15 -12.48
C ILE A 101 -17.80 2.20 -12.09
N ARG A 102 -17.77 2.66 -10.84
CA ARG A 102 -18.70 3.67 -10.31
C ARG A 102 -18.33 5.10 -10.72
N LYS A 103 -17.19 5.31 -11.35
CA LYS A 103 -16.67 6.64 -11.73
C LYS A 103 -16.59 7.61 -10.53
N THR A 104 -16.23 7.08 -9.36
CA THR A 104 -16.16 7.85 -8.10
C THR A 104 -14.73 8.25 -7.73
N GLN A 105 -13.75 7.93 -8.56
CA GLN A 105 -12.34 8.19 -8.31
C GLN A 105 -11.66 8.90 -9.49
N PRO A 106 -10.54 9.63 -9.25
CA PRO A 106 -9.75 10.23 -10.33
C PRO A 106 -9.14 9.18 -11.26
N VAL A 107 -8.75 9.61 -12.45
CA VAL A 107 -8.09 8.74 -13.44
C VAL A 107 -6.77 8.16 -12.92
N THR A 108 -6.07 8.88 -12.05
CA THR A 108 -4.84 8.43 -11.38
C THR A 108 -5.07 7.16 -10.56
N GLU A 109 -6.13 7.12 -9.76
CA GLU A 109 -6.54 5.95 -8.98
C GLU A 109 -6.97 4.79 -9.88
N THR A 110 -7.61 5.09 -11.01
CA THR A 110 -7.96 4.05 -12.00
C THR A 110 -6.69 3.44 -12.64
N ALA A 111 -5.67 4.24 -12.90
CA ALA A 111 -4.39 3.75 -13.41
C ALA A 111 -3.65 2.86 -12.38
N GLU A 112 -3.87 3.08 -11.08
CA GLU A 112 -3.28 2.27 -10.02
C GLU A 112 -3.80 0.83 -9.96
N ILE A 113 -4.92 0.51 -10.62
CA ILE A 113 -5.40 -0.89 -10.72
C ILE A 113 -4.30 -1.80 -11.26
N LEU A 114 -3.57 -1.35 -12.29
CA LEU A 114 -2.44 -2.11 -12.85
C LEU A 114 -1.31 -2.27 -11.83
N LEU A 115 -1.03 -1.22 -11.04
CA LEU A 115 -0.02 -1.26 -9.98
C LEU A 115 -0.38 -2.32 -8.92
N TRP A 116 -1.62 -2.36 -8.45
CA TRP A 116 -2.07 -3.31 -7.43
C TRP A 116 -1.99 -4.76 -7.92
N VAL A 117 -2.38 -5.01 -9.18
CA VAL A 117 -2.23 -6.34 -9.80
C VAL A 117 -0.76 -6.75 -9.89
N LEU A 118 0.09 -5.85 -10.38
CA LEU A 118 1.53 -6.11 -10.50
C LEU A 118 2.16 -6.42 -9.14
N LEU A 119 1.89 -5.59 -8.13
CA LEU A 119 2.40 -5.78 -6.78
C LEU A 119 1.92 -7.08 -6.16
N PHE A 120 0.66 -7.48 -6.40
CA PHE A 120 0.13 -8.76 -5.94
C PHE A 120 0.95 -9.94 -6.46
N PHE A 121 1.19 -10.02 -7.78
CA PHE A 121 1.98 -11.10 -8.37
C PHE A 121 3.46 -11.05 -8.01
N VAL A 122 4.03 -9.86 -7.88
CA VAL A 122 5.40 -9.69 -7.39
C VAL A 122 5.52 -10.18 -5.95
N THR A 123 4.57 -9.82 -5.07
CA THR A 123 4.53 -10.31 -3.67
C THR A 123 4.46 -11.83 -3.61
N LEU A 124 3.64 -12.47 -4.45
CA LEU A 124 3.59 -13.94 -4.58
C LEU A 124 4.94 -14.53 -4.98
N GLY A 125 5.69 -13.87 -5.86
CA GLY A 125 7.01 -14.31 -6.29
C GLY A 125 8.03 -14.33 -5.16
N PHE A 126 7.93 -13.39 -4.19
CA PHE A 126 8.82 -13.31 -3.03
C PHE A 126 8.29 -14.02 -1.79
N TYR A 127 7.12 -14.66 -1.88
CA TYR A 127 6.48 -15.36 -0.76
C TYR A 127 7.42 -16.40 -0.14
N PRO A 128 7.67 -16.38 1.18
CA PRO A 128 8.54 -17.35 1.86
C PRO A 128 7.79 -18.70 2.03
N MET A 129 8.30 -19.73 1.41
CA MET A 129 7.80 -21.10 1.56
C MET A 129 8.64 -21.89 2.56
#